data_b09733429bcac76a0b932391b5c83388
#
_entry.id   b09733429bcac76a0b932391b5c83388
#
_cell.length_a   1.000
_cell.length_b   1.000
_cell.length_c   1.000
_cell.angle_alpha   90.00
_cell.angle_beta   90.00
_cell.angle_gamma   90.00
#
_symmetry.space_group_name_H-M   'P 1'
#
loop_
_entity.id
_entity.type
_entity.pdbx_description
1 polymer ?
#
loop_
_entity_poly.entity_id
_entity_poly.type
_entity_poly.pdbx_seq_one_letter_code
_entity_poly.pdbx_strand_id
1 'polypeptide(L)'
;MKIKLVIFYTFLAVATISCKKNGTGGENTIAAFPKHHGVSIPNATVYIKYGATELPGQNASDFDDAKTAVVDGSSAAHAHFEGLLKGDYYIYSVGFDSTVNEVVSGGIAVKIKSKSGEQDVEVPMTE
;
A
#
# COMPACT_ATOMS: atom_id res chain seq x y z
N MET A 1 -48.54 -22.01 45.09
CA MET A 1 -47.28 -21.26 45.10
C MET A 1 -46.68 -21.39 43.71
N LYS A 2 -46.79 -20.36 42.86
CA LYS A 2 -46.26 -20.40 41.51
C LYS A 2 -44.90 -19.73 41.51
N ILE A 3 -43.86 -20.53 41.28
CA ILE A 3 -42.49 -20.03 41.11
C ILE A 3 -42.38 -19.54 39.70
N LYS A 4 -42.27 -18.21 39.51
CA LYS A 4 -41.93 -17.61 38.22
C LYS A 4 -40.43 -17.71 38.04
N LEU A 5 -40.00 -18.62 37.17
CA LEU A 5 -38.62 -18.72 36.73
C LEU A 5 -38.33 -17.54 35.79
N VAL A 6 -37.62 -16.53 36.29
CA VAL A 6 -37.10 -15.43 35.46
C VAL A 6 -35.79 -15.91 34.86
N ILE A 7 -35.84 -16.28 33.59
CA ILE A 7 -34.64 -16.58 32.82
C ILE A 7 -33.99 -15.23 32.44
N PHE A 8 -32.89 -14.92 33.12
CA PHE A 8 -32.07 -13.78 32.82
C PHE A 8 -31.16 -14.17 31.63
N TYR A 9 -31.55 -13.76 30.42
CA TYR A 9 -30.70 -13.90 29.25
C TYR A 9 -29.60 -12.85 29.33
N THR A 10 -28.44 -13.27 29.83
CA THR A 10 -27.22 -12.45 29.75
C THR A 10 -26.74 -12.49 28.30
N PHE A 11 -27.04 -11.42 27.56
CA PHE A 11 -26.52 -11.23 26.21
C PHE A 11 -25.02 -10.89 26.34
N LEU A 12 -24.16 -11.90 26.19
CA LEU A 12 -22.71 -11.73 26.15
C LEU A 12 -22.38 -11.10 24.79
N ALA A 13 -22.28 -9.79 24.76
CA ALA A 13 -21.76 -9.06 23.59
C ALA A 13 -20.28 -9.39 23.44
N VAL A 14 -19.95 -10.33 22.55
CA VAL A 14 -18.59 -10.59 22.13
C VAL A 14 -18.17 -9.41 21.28
N ALA A 15 -17.48 -8.45 21.89
CA ALA A 15 -16.79 -7.41 21.14
C ALA A 15 -15.65 -8.06 20.36
N THR A 16 -15.86 -8.30 19.06
CA THR A 16 -14.81 -8.71 18.16
C THR A 16 -13.87 -7.53 17.97
N ILE A 17 -12.76 -7.53 18.71
CA ILE A 17 -11.66 -6.60 18.47
C ILE A 17 -10.99 -7.07 17.18
N SER A 18 -11.41 -6.53 16.05
CA SER A 18 -10.71 -6.76 14.79
C SER A 18 -9.43 -5.92 14.79
N CYS A 19 -8.28 -6.55 15.04
CA CYS A 19 -6.97 -5.97 14.78
C CYS A 19 -6.84 -5.79 13.26
N LYS A 20 -7.07 -4.57 12.77
CA LYS A 20 -6.92 -4.24 11.37
C LYS A 20 -5.43 -4.16 11.04
N LYS A 21 -4.93 -5.11 10.27
CA LYS A 21 -3.61 -5.08 9.64
C LYS A 21 -3.79 -4.66 8.19
N ASN A 22 -2.81 -3.94 7.67
CA ASN A 22 -2.74 -3.46 6.29
C ASN A 22 -3.83 -2.42 5.99
N GLY A 23 -3.51 -1.51 5.12
CA GLY A 23 -4.42 -0.47 4.67
C GLY A 23 -4.30 0.82 5.46
N THR A 24 -5.33 1.66 5.34
CA THR A 24 -5.39 2.98 5.97
C THR A 24 -5.85 2.93 7.43
N GLY A 25 -5.59 4.00 8.17
CA GLY A 25 -5.94 4.13 9.59
C GLY A 25 -4.74 4.08 10.52
N GLY A 26 -3.53 4.17 9.97
CA GLY A 26 -2.26 4.19 10.69
C GLY A 26 -1.48 5.48 10.51
N GLU A 27 -0.23 5.46 10.94
CA GLU A 27 0.67 6.62 10.95
C GLU A 27 1.95 6.37 10.12
N ASN A 28 1.92 5.39 9.21
CA ASN A 28 3.04 5.11 8.34
C ASN A 28 2.86 5.72 6.95
N THR A 29 3.97 6.05 6.32
CA THR A 29 4.03 6.49 4.94
C THR A 29 5.00 5.62 4.16
N ILE A 30 4.61 5.21 2.95
CA ILE A 30 5.52 4.65 1.95
C ILE A 30 5.78 5.73 0.92
N ALA A 31 7.04 6.10 0.73
CA ALA A 31 7.51 6.91 -0.39
C ALA A 31 8.06 5.97 -1.47
N ALA A 32 7.34 5.85 -2.57
CA ALA A 32 7.69 4.94 -3.66
C ALA A 32 8.42 5.69 -4.78
N PHE A 33 9.60 5.21 -5.13
CA PHE A 33 10.49 5.79 -6.13
C PHE A 33 10.60 4.83 -7.34
N PRO A 34 9.78 5.02 -8.39
CA PRO A 34 9.90 4.19 -9.59
C PRO A 34 11.20 4.46 -10.33
N LYS A 35 11.95 3.38 -10.60
CA LYS A 35 13.24 3.45 -11.28
C LYS A 35 13.40 2.33 -12.30
N HIS A 36 14.00 2.68 -13.42
CA HIS A 36 14.43 1.74 -14.46
C HIS A 36 15.92 1.92 -14.71
N HIS A 37 16.71 0.85 -14.52
CA HIS A 37 18.18 0.90 -14.58
C HIS A 37 18.79 2.05 -13.74
N GLY A 38 18.21 2.30 -12.54
CA GLY A 38 18.66 3.38 -11.66
C GLY A 38 18.20 4.78 -12.07
N VAL A 39 17.48 4.92 -13.18
CA VAL A 39 16.94 6.19 -13.68
C VAL A 39 15.54 6.40 -13.11
N SER A 40 15.31 7.56 -12.52
CA SER A 40 13.98 7.97 -12.05
C SER A 40 12.99 8.09 -13.20
N ILE A 41 11.78 7.56 -13.02
CA ILE A 41 10.72 7.62 -14.02
C ILE A 41 9.63 8.59 -13.56
N PRO A 42 9.71 9.87 -13.93
CA PRO A 42 8.70 10.85 -13.57
C PRO A 42 7.37 10.56 -14.29
N ASN A 43 6.29 10.96 -13.67
CA ASN A 43 4.92 10.75 -14.14
C ASN A 43 4.49 9.28 -14.24
N ALA A 44 5.25 8.34 -13.70
CA ALA A 44 4.81 6.97 -13.57
C ALA A 44 3.57 6.90 -12.67
N THR A 45 2.64 6.02 -13.02
CA THR A 45 1.52 5.69 -12.13
C THR A 45 1.99 4.62 -11.16
N VAL A 46 1.88 4.92 -9.87
CA VAL A 46 2.26 4.01 -8.79
C VAL A 46 1.01 3.50 -8.12
N TYR A 47 0.85 2.19 -8.08
CA TYR A 47 -0.27 1.49 -7.46
C TYR A 47 0.16 0.83 -6.16
N ILE A 48 -0.78 0.72 -5.22
CA ILE A 48 -0.58 -0.01 -3.97
C ILE A 48 -1.69 -1.02 -3.74
N LYS A 49 -1.31 -2.22 -3.33
CA LYS A 49 -2.24 -3.26 -2.85
C LYS A 49 -1.97 -3.55 -1.39
N TYR A 50 -3.03 -3.43 -0.57
CA TYR A 50 -2.96 -3.74 0.86
C TYR A 50 -3.03 -5.24 1.08
N GLY A 51 -2.17 -5.76 1.95
CA GLY A 51 -2.18 -7.15 2.34
C GLY A 51 -1.63 -8.13 1.31
N ALA A 52 -0.96 -7.64 0.25
CA ALA A 52 -0.39 -8.49 -0.79
C ALA A 52 1.12 -8.61 -0.64
N THR A 53 1.64 -9.80 -0.93
CA THR A 53 3.07 -10.12 -0.98
C THR A 53 3.55 -10.42 -2.41
N GLU A 54 2.62 -10.46 -3.35
CA GLU A 54 2.85 -10.72 -4.76
C GLU A 54 2.02 -9.77 -5.61
N LEU A 55 2.37 -9.64 -6.89
CA LEU A 55 1.61 -8.84 -7.84
C LEU A 55 0.17 -9.37 -7.95
N PRO A 56 -0.84 -8.57 -7.56
CA PRO A 56 -2.23 -9.03 -7.59
C PRO A 56 -2.82 -9.09 -9.00
N GLY A 57 -2.24 -8.34 -9.93
CA GLY A 57 -2.65 -8.20 -11.31
C GLY A 57 -2.00 -6.94 -11.89
N GLN A 58 -2.33 -6.61 -13.13
CA GLN A 58 -1.76 -5.46 -13.83
C GLN A 58 -2.79 -4.39 -14.22
N ASN A 59 -4.03 -4.57 -13.78
CA ASN A 59 -5.10 -3.59 -14.01
C ASN A 59 -5.26 -2.67 -12.79
N ALA A 60 -5.67 -1.44 -13.03
CA ALA A 60 -5.92 -0.47 -11.95
C ALA A 60 -6.91 -1.00 -10.90
N SER A 61 -7.90 -1.78 -11.34
CA SER A 61 -8.91 -2.40 -10.46
C SER A 61 -8.37 -3.48 -9.52
N ASP A 62 -7.16 -3.98 -9.76
CA ASP A 62 -6.50 -4.97 -8.90
C ASP A 62 -5.85 -4.34 -7.66
N PHE A 63 -5.81 -3.01 -7.58
CA PHE A 63 -5.14 -2.25 -6.52
C PHE A 63 -6.12 -1.41 -5.70
N ASP A 64 -5.69 -1.01 -4.51
CA ASP A 64 -6.51 -0.24 -3.57
C ASP A 64 -6.38 1.27 -3.75
N ASP A 65 -5.23 1.76 -4.22
CA ASP A 65 -4.98 3.17 -4.48
C ASP A 65 -3.92 3.34 -5.58
N ALA A 66 -3.89 4.51 -6.17
CA ALA A 66 -2.91 4.88 -7.18
C ALA A 66 -2.54 6.36 -7.07
N LYS A 67 -1.26 6.66 -7.32
CA LYS A 67 -0.73 8.03 -7.33
C LYS A 67 0.27 8.21 -8.45
N THR A 68 0.43 9.44 -8.92
CA THR A 68 1.45 9.79 -9.90
C THR A 68 2.76 10.14 -9.19
N ALA A 69 3.86 9.58 -9.65
CA ALA A 69 5.20 9.94 -9.19
C ALA A 69 5.59 11.30 -9.74
N VAL A 70 5.89 12.24 -8.85
CA VAL A 70 6.27 13.61 -9.21
C VAL A 70 7.63 13.96 -8.65
N VAL A 71 8.33 14.84 -9.34
CA VAL A 71 9.58 15.42 -8.87
C VAL A 71 9.26 16.58 -7.94
N ASP A 72 9.81 16.52 -6.73
CA ASP A 72 9.69 17.57 -5.72
C ASP A 72 11.08 18.05 -5.32
N GLY A 73 11.39 19.30 -5.68
CA GLY A 73 12.71 19.88 -5.43
C GLY A 73 13.83 19.16 -6.19
N SER A 74 14.85 18.71 -5.45
CA SER A 74 16.01 17.97 -5.99
C SER A 74 15.82 16.44 -5.91
N SER A 75 14.68 15.98 -5.42
CA SER A 75 14.41 14.57 -5.26
C SER A 75 14.06 13.88 -6.57
N ALA A 76 14.34 12.59 -6.67
CA ALA A 76 13.82 11.75 -7.72
C ALA A 76 12.28 11.71 -7.69
N ALA A 77 11.63 11.39 -8.81
CA ALA A 77 10.19 11.26 -8.86
C ALA A 77 9.70 10.21 -7.85
N HIS A 78 8.68 10.54 -7.08
CA HIS A 78 8.14 9.65 -6.06
C HIS A 78 6.65 9.90 -5.82
N ALA A 79 6.01 8.92 -5.22
CA ALA A 79 4.62 9.00 -4.78
C ALA A 79 4.54 8.61 -3.29
N HIS A 80 3.76 9.35 -2.52
CA HIS A 80 3.54 9.09 -1.10
C HIS A 80 2.20 8.40 -0.86
N PHE A 81 2.21 7.27 -0.18
CA PHE A 81 1.02 6.63 0.37
C PHE A 81 1.05 6.80 1.89
N GLU A 82 0.17 7.64 2.39
CA GLU A 82 0.13 8.08 3.78
C GLU A 82 -0.95 7.36 4.60
N GLY A 83 -0.83 7.45 5.91
CA GLY A 83 -1.82 6.94 6.84
C GLY A 83 -1.94 5.41 6.85
N LEU A 84 -0.84 4.70 6.64
CA LEU A 84 -0.82 3.25 6.54
C LEU A 84 -0.60 2.56 7.90
N LEU A 85 -1.29 1.44 8.08
CA LEU A 85 -1.07 0.52 9.19
C LEU A 85 0.17 -0.35 8.96
N LYS A 86 0.66 -1.00 10.01
CA LYS A 86 1.64 -2.09 9.87
C LYS A 86 1.07 -3.20 8.99
N GLY A 87 1.93 -3.87 8.25
CA GLY A 87 1.53 -5.03 7.46
C GLY A 87 2.25 -5.13 6.14
N ASP A 88 1.66 -5.93 5.26
CA ASP A 88 2.20 -6.23 3.95
C ASP A 88 1.53 -5.37 2.88
N TYR A 89 2.33 -4.90 1.94
CA TYR A 89 1.89 -4.09 0.80
C TYR A 89 2.63 -4.53 -0.45
N TYR A 90 1.98 -4.40 -1.60
CA TYR A 90 2.64 -4.53 -2.89
C TYR A 90 2.56 -3.22 -3.64
N ILE A 91 3.71 -2.71 -4.08
CA ILE A 91 3.82 -1.49 -4.88
C ILE A 91 4.13 -1.88 -6.32
N TYR A 92 3.35 -1.36 -7.26
CA TYR A 92 3.50 -1.60 -8.69
C TYR A 92 3.52 -0.28 -9.43
N SER A 93 4.45 -0.12 -10.35
CA SER A 93 4.57 1.12 -11.14
C SER A 93 4.53 0.83 -12.62
N VAL A 94 3.90 1.72 -13.37
CA VAL A 94 3.90 1.74 -14.84
C VAL A 94 4.27 3.15 -15.28
N GLY A 95 5.23 3.27 -16.18
CA GLY A 95 5.66 4.56 -16.68
C GLY A 95 6.32 4.45 -18.04
N PHE A 96 6.83 5.59 -18.51
CA PHE A 96 7.54 5.69 -19.77
C PHE A 96 8.96 6.17 -19.52
N ASP A 97 9.94 5.39 -19.95
CA ASP A 97 11.35 5.78 -19.89
C ASP A 97 11.77 6.41 -21.20
N SER A 98 11.91 7.74 -21.19
CA SER A 98 12.30 8.51 -22.36
C SER A 98 13.74 8.28 -22.80
N THR A 99 14.59 7.72 -21.93
CA THR A 99 16.00 7.42 -22.26
C THR A 99 16.12 6.22 -23.21
N VAL A 100 15.19 5.30 -23.13
CA VAL A 100 15.12 4.10 -23.99
C VAL A 100 13.88 4.11 -24.89
N ASN A 101 12.99 5.10 -24.72
CA ASN A 101 11.75 5.28 -25.47
C ASN A 101 10.80 4.07 -25.38
N GLU A 102 10.61 3.55 -24.16
CA GLU A 102 9.78 2.38 -23.91
C GLU A 102 8.90 2.53 -22.66
N VAL A 103 7.77 1.83 -22.66
CA VAL A 103 6.95 1.65 -21.47
C VAL A 103 7.64 0.64 -20.57
N VAL A 104 7.79 1.00 -19.30
CA VAL A 104 8.41 0.16 -18.28
C VAL A 104 7.43 -0.06 -17.13
N SER A 105 7.53 -1.22 -16.50
CA SER A 105 6.69 -1.59 -15.38
C SER A 105 7.41 -2.52 -14.42
N GLY A 106 6.96 -2.57 -13.20
CA GLY A 106 7.50 -3.49 -12.20
C GLY A 106 7.02 -3.16 -10.81
N GLY A 107 7.32 -4.04 -9.88
CA GLY A 107 6.84 -3.88 -8.53
C GLY A 107 7.70 -4.56 -7.49
N ILE A 108 7.33 -4.33 -6.23
CA ILE A 108 8.05 -4.85 -5.08
C ILE A 108 7.09 -5.04 -3.90
N ALA A 109 7.28 -6.12 -3.16
CA ALA A 109 6.63 -6.32 -1.88
C ALA A 109 7.30 -5.46 -0.80
N VAL A 110 6.49 -4.82 0.03
CA VAL A 110 6.95 -3.96 1.13
C VAL A 110 6.29 -4.41 2.42
N LYS A 111 7.08 -4.54 3.48
CA LYS A 111 6.57 -4.84 4.81
C LYS A 111 6.81 -3.64 5.73
N ILE A 112 5.73 -3.10 6.30
CA ILE A 112 5.80 -2.10 7.36
C ILE A 112 5.75 -2.81 8.71
N LYS A 113 6.83 -2.71 9.47
CA LYS A 113 6.99 -3.35 10.78
C LYS A 113 6.77 -2.39 11.94
N SER A 114 6.96 -1.09 11.70
CA SER A 114 6.82 -0.05 12.72
C SER A 114 5.40 0.47 12.82
N LYS A 115 5.07 1.05 13.97
CA LYS A 115 3.77 1.67 14.22
C LYS A 115 3.60 3.00 13.48
N SER A 116 4.70 3.73 13.29
CA SER A 116 4.74 5.04 12.63
C SER A 116 6.09 5.26 11.95
N GLY A 117 6.12 6.10 10.96
CA GLY A 117 7.32 6.52 10.24
C GLY A 117 7.16 6.50 8.73
N GLU A 118 8.21 6.92 8.04
CA GLU A 118 8.28 6.91 6.58
C GLU A 118 9.31 5.87 6.13
N GLN A 119 8.94 5.11 5.11
CA GLN A 119 9.81 4.12 4.48
C GLN A 119 9.94 4.46 3.00
N ASP A 120 11.17 4.72 2.56
CA ASP A 120 11.50 4.93 1.16
C ASP A 120 11.68 3.59 0.47
N VAL A 121 11.04 3.42 -0.67
CA VAL A 121 11.04 2.17 -1.43
C VAL A 121 11.34 2.46 -2.90
N GLU A 122 12.44 1.92 -3.40
CA GLU A 122 12.69 1.91 -4.84
C GLU A 122 11.81 0.83 -5.49
N VAL A 123 11.05 1.22 -6.50
CA VAL A 123 10.23 0.30 -7.27
C VAL A 123 10.96 -0.06 -8.55
N PRO A 124 11.52 -1.28 -8.65
CA PRO A 124 12.27 -1.69 -9.84
C PRO A 124 11.32 -1.94 -11.01
N MET A 125 11.65 -1.34 -12.13
CA MET A 125 10.87 -1.47 -13.37
C MET A 125 11.71 -2.11 -14.46
N THR A 126 11.05 -2.84 -15.34
CA THR A 126 11.63 -3.49 -16.53
C THR A 126 10.80 -3.20 -17.77
N GLU A 127 11.38 -3.46 -18.94
CA GLU A 127 10.75 -3.38 -20.26
C GLU A 127 9.72 -4.49 -20.48
#